data_0a41cf8e0c7b1296d582acb5c767c5e5
#
_entry.id   0a41cf8e0c7b1296d582acb5c767c5e5
#
_cell.length_a   1.000
_cell.length_b   1.000
_cell.length_c   1.000
_cell.angle_alpha   90.00
_cell.angle_beta   90.00
_cell.angle_gamma   90.00
#
_symmetry.space_group_name_H-M   'P 1'
#
loop_
_entity.id
_entity.type
_entity.pdbx_description
1 polymer ?
#
loop_
_entity_poly.entity_id
_entity_poly.type
_entity_poly.pdbx_seq_one_letter_code
_entity_poly.pdbx_strand_id
1 'polypeptide(L)'
;MSISSLKGGVGKTSVTLGLASAALAAGIPTLVVDLDPHADATTGLGVTAAGKPGIGEMLKNSRRAQLGDSVVPSGWVANVRRSGNYGPEHRPVLDVAMGSAFSGIYDRPEVGRRDLRRLATLLSRVSGYGLVLIDCPPSLNGLTRMAWTASNRVLLVAEPALFSVAGTERTMRALELFRREFAPNLAPAAIIANRVRSGSNEHTFRLAEMKQMFGGLLLSPTIAEQANWQQIQGAAHSVHHWPGESAKQAARTFDSLLTNVVETRSARSRVIRRAG
;
A
#
# COMPACT_ATOMS: atom_id res chain seq x y z
N MET A 1 1.57 6.82 -0.99
CA MET A 1 0.74 6.15 -2.02
C MET A 1 -0.27 5.23 -1.37
N SER A 2 -1.43 5.03 -1.96
CA SER A 2 -2.47 4.12 -1.45
C SER A 2 -2.56 2.85 -2.28
N ILE A 3 -2.82 1.73 -1.61
CA ILE A 3 -3.02 0.41 -2.21
C ILE A 3 -4.51 0.09 -2.13
N SER A 4 -5.17 -0.02 -3.28
CA SER A 4 -6.63 -0.08 -3.38
C SER A 4 -7.11 -1.20 -4.31
N SER A 5 -8.31 -1.68 -4.11
CA SER A 5 -9.07 -2.50 -5.06
C SER A 5 -10.55 -2.47 -4.68
N LEU A 6 -11.44 -2.67 -5.65
CA LEU A 6 -12.87 -2.83 -5.39
C LEU A 6 -13.19 -4.24 -4.88
N LYS A 7 -12.42 -5.26 -5.32
CA LYS A 7 -12.66 -6.66 -4.95
C LYS A 7 -11.90 -7.01 -3.67
N GLY A 8 -12.59 -7.64 -2.71
CA GLY A 8 -11.96 -8.28 -1.56
C GLY A 8 -11.11 -9.49 -1.98
N GLY A 9 -10.11 -9.84 -1.19
CA GLY A 9 -9.31 -11.05 -1.36
C GLY A 9 -8.26 -11.03 -2.47
N VAL A 10 -8.10 -9.95 -3.25
CA VAL A 10 -7.09 -9.86 -4.32
C VAL A 10 -5.65 -9.64 -3.78
N GLY A 11 -5.49 -9.46 -2.48
CA GLY A 11 -4.19 -9.35 -1.82
C GLY A 11 -3.65 -7.92 -1.69
N LYS A 12 -4.48 -6.91 -1.48
CA LYS A 12 -4.04 -5.53 -1.18
C LYS A 12 -3.04 -5.49 -0.05
N THR A 13 -3.43 -5.99 1.11
CA THR A 13 -2.58 -6.07 2.31
C THR A 13 -1.29 -6.85 2.03
N SER A 14 -1.37 -7.97 1.29
CA SER A 14 -0.17 -8.71 0.88
C SER A 14 0.79 -7.88 0.04
N VAL A 15 0.27 -7.05 -0.88
CA VAL A 15 1.08 -6.13 -1.68
C VAL A 15 1.65 -5.01 -0.82
N THR A 16 0.86 -4.46 0.11
CA THR A 16 1.33 -3.46 1.09
C THR A 16 2.50 -4.00 1.91
N LEU A 17 2.36 -5.21 2.46
CA LEU A 17 3.40 -5.89 3.24
C LEU A 17 4.64 -6.20 2.38
N GLY A 18 4.46 -6.66 1.14
CA GLY A 18 5.56 -6.94 0.23
C GLY A 18 6.37 -5.69 -0.12
N LEU A 19 5.69 -4.57 -0.44
CA LEU A 19 6.35 -3.28 -0.69
C LEU A 19 7.02 -2.72 0.56
N ALA A 20 6.40 -2.85 1.74
CA ALA A 20 7.01 -2.47 3.01
C ALA A 20 8.27 -3.30 3.31
N SER A 21 8.25 -4.60 3.00
CA SER A 21 9.40 -5.49 3.13
C SER A 21 10.55 -5.08 2.19
N ALA A 22 10.25 -4.74 0.93
CA ALA A 22 11.24 -4.25 -0.03
C ALA A 22 11.84 -2.90 0.40
N ALA A 23 11.00 -1.98 0.88
CA ALA A 23 11.44 -0.68 1.36
C ALA A 23 12.35 -0.81 2.61
N LEU A 24 12.00 -1.70 3.53
CA LEU A 24 12.82 -2.01 4.70
C LEU A 24 14.18 -2.57 4.28
N ALA A 25 14.22 -3.52 3.33
CA ALA A 25 15.45 -4.10 2.79
C ALA A 25 16.31 -3.07 2.05
N ALA A 26 15.68 -2.12 1.35
CA ALA A 26 16.35 -1.02 0.66
C ALA A 26 16.79 0.14 1.60
N GLY A 27 16.53 0.04 2.92
CA GLY A 27 16.85 1.09 3.89
C GLY A 27 16.03 2.38 3.72
N ILE A 28 14.87 2.31 3.07
CA ILE A 28 13.98 3.47 2.88
C ILE A 28 13.10 3.62 4.13
N PRO A 29 13.26 4.73 4.91
CA PRO A 29 12.37 4.99 6.04
C PRO A 29 10.91 5.00 5.59
N THR A 30 10.10 4.08 6.13
CA THR A 30 8.75 3.82 5.65
C THR A 30 7.72 3.87 6.76
N LEU A 31 6.59 4.53 6.50
CA LEU A 31 5.39 4.50 7.32
C LEU A 31 4.30 3.71 6.58
N VAL A 32 3.75 2.70 7.22
CA VAL A 32 2.52 2.04 6.78
C VAL A 32 1.34 2.60 7.56
N VAL A 33 0.32 3.07 6.86
CA VAL A 33 -0.94 3.52 7.45
C VAL A 33 -2.00 2.47 7.15
N ASP A 34 -2.50 1.82 8.17
CA ASP A 34 -3.53 0.79 8.03
C ASP A 34 -4.91 1.42 8.21
N LEU A 35 -5.59 1.65 7.08
CA LEU A 35 -6.95 2.23 7.08
C LEU A 35 -8.05 1.17 7.12
N ASP A 36 -7.72 -0.10 6.87
CA ASP A 36 -8.74 -1.16 6.92
C ASP A 36 -9.21 -1.36 8.36
N PRO A 37 -10.53 -1.34 8.63
CA PRO A 37 -11.06 -1.61 9.96
C PRO A 37 -10.68 -2.98 10.54
N HIS A 38 -10.32 -3.94 9.67
CA HIS A 38 -9.85 -5.26 10.10
C HIS A 38 -8.41 -5.25 10.63
N ALA A 39 -7.62 -4.22 10.35
CA ALA A 39 -6.25 -4.04 10.83
C ALA A 39 -5.28 -5.19 10.45
N ASP A 40 -5.49 -5.80 9.27
CA ASP A 40 -4.68 -6.92 8.81
C ASP A 40 -3.22 -6.52 8.51
N ALA A 41 -2.98 -5.30 8.01
CA ALA A 41 -1.63 -4.80 7.79
C ALA A 41 -0.89 -4.58 9.12
N THR A 42 -1.57 -4.08 10.14
CA THR A 42 -1.05 -3.93 11.51
C THR A 42 -0.59 -5.27 12.07
N THR A 43 -1.45 -6.28 11.97
CA THR A 43 -1.16 -7.65 12.41
C THR A 43 0.01 -8.26 11.63
N GLY A 44 -0.01 -8.15 10.29
CA GLY A 44 1.04 -8.69 9.43
C GLY A 44 2.41 -8.02 9.62
N LEU A 45 2.44 -6.78 10.11
CA LEU A 45 3.67 -6.05 10.48
C LEU A 45 4.15 -6.37 11.89
N GLY A 46 3.53 -7.35 12.58
CA GLY A 46 3.91 -7.80 13.91
C GLY A 46 3.68 -6.74 14.99
N VAL A 47 2.65 -5.91 14.82
CA VAL A 47 2.29 -4.89 15.79
C VAL A 47 1.10 -5.37 16.61
N THR A 48 1.27 -5.37 17.92
CA THR A 48 0.19 -5.57 18.90
C THR A 48 -0.23 -4.23 19.47
N ALA A 49 -1.51 -4.05 19.74
CA ALA A 49 -2.05 -2.82 20.30
C ALA A 49 -1.33 -2.49 21.63
N ALA A 50 -0.50 -1.45 21.61
CA ALA A 50 0.36 -1.06 22.74
C ALA A 50 -0.24 0.09 23.55
N GLY A 51 -1.56 0.08 23.77
CA GLY A 51 -2.24 1.16 24.52
C GLY A 51 -2.27 2.52 23.80
N LYS A 52 -1.85 2.55 22.51
CA LYS A 52 -1.90 3.75 21.68
C LYS A 52 -3.20 3.80 20.86
N PRO A 53 -3.71 5.00 20.55
CA PRO A 53 -4.89 5.15 19.70
C PRO A 53 -4.60 4.65 18.27
N GLY A 54 -5.59 4.03 17.63
CA GLY A 54 -5.50 3.66 16.22
C GLY A 54 -5.81 4.82 15.27
N ILE A 55 -5.69 4.56 13.98
CA ILE A 55 -5.91 5.59 12.95
C ILE A 55 -7.34 6.17 12.98
N GLY A 56 -8.34 5.36 13.35
CA GLY A 56 -9.73 5.81 13.44
C GLY A 56 -9.92 6.93 14.46
N GLU A 57 -9.30 6.82 15.63
CA GLU A 57 -9.29 7.82 16.68
C GLU A 57 -8.55 9.10 16.25
N MET A 58 -7.44 8.92 15.52
CA MET A 58 -6.70 10.05 14.94
C MET A 58 -7.53 10.81 13.90
N LEU A 59 -8.25 10.11 13.05
CA LEU A 59 -9.14 10.71 12.06
C LEU A 59 -10.24 11.55 12.73
N LYS A 60 -10.78 11.12 13.87
CA LYS A 60 -11.79 11.88 14.63
C LYS A 60 -11.30 13.29 14.97
N ASN A 61 -10.06 13.41 15.42
CA ASN A 61 -9.45 14.64 15.90
C ASN A 61 -8.35 15.18 14.99
N SER A 62 -8.40 14.90 13.68
CA SER A 62 -7.32 15.11 12.72
C SER A 62 -6.69 16.51 12.73
N ARG A 63 -7.41 17.54 13.18
CA ARG A 63 -6.89 18.91 13.31
C ARG A 63 -5.95 19.12 14.50
N ARG A 64 -6.12 18.33 15.58
CA ARG A 64 -5.38 18.44 16.85
C ARG A 64 -4.45 17.26 17.09
N ALA A 65 -4.83 16.09 16.58
CA ALA A 65 -4.06 14.86 16.77
C ALA A 65 -2.71 14.94 16.06
N GLN A 66 -1.69 14.38 16.70
CA GLN A 66 -0.39 14.13 16.11
C GLN A 66 -0.33 12.66 15.71
N LEU A 67 -0.08 12.37 14.44
CA LEU A 67 -0.04 10.97 13.96
C LEU A 67 1.02 10.14 14.71
N GLY A 68 2.11 10.77 15.16
CA GLY A 68 3.14 10.15 16.00
C GLY A 68 2.61 9.47 17.27
N ASP A 69 1.47 9.92 17.81
CA ASP A 69 0.85 9.31 18.99
C ASP A 69 0.31 7.90 18.68
N SER A 70 -0.07 7.64 17.41
CA SER A 70 -0.59 6.36 16.90
C SER A 70 0.48 5.49 16.26
N VAL A 71 1.67 6.04 16.00
CA VAL A 71 2.73 5.33 15.29
C VAL A 71 3.53 4.46 16.25
N VAL A 72 3.80 3.22 15.82
CA VAL A 72 4.67 2.27 16.52
C VAL A 72 5.64 1.61 15.53
N PRO A 73 6.85 1.21 15.98
CA PRO A 73 7.75 0.43 15.14
C PRO A 73 7.14 -0.93 14.78
N SER A 74 7.34 -1.37 13.54
CA SER A 74 7.01 -2.74 13.12
C SER A 74 7.84 -3.76 13.89
N GLY A 75 7.24 -4.90 14.24
CA GLY A 75 7.95 -6.04 14.82
C GLY A 75 9.07 -6.58 13.93
N TRP A 76 8.99 -6.36 12.61
CA TRP A 76 10.04 -6.75 11.66
C TRP A 76 11.37 -6.04 11.90
N VAL A 77 11.34 -4.79 12.38
CA VAL A 77 12.56 -4.00 12.67
C VAL A 77 13.41 -4.66 13.75
N ALA A 78 12.78 -5.23 14.77
CA ALA A 78 13.49 -5.97 15.82
C ALA A 78 14.18 -7.23 15.30
N ASN A 79 13.57 -7.92 14.33
CA ASN A 79 14.13 -9.11 13.70
C ASN A 79 15.33 -8.77 12.82
N VAL A 80 15.21 -7.69 12.03
CA VAL A 80 16.29 -7.20 11.15
C VAL A 80 17.51 -6.74 11.96
N ARG A 81 17.31 -6.04 13.08
CA ARG A 81 18.40 -5.63 13.98
C ARG A 81 19.15 -6.83 14.58
N ARG A 82 18.45 -7.89 14.90
CA ARG A 82 19.06 -9.13 15.42
C ARG A 82 19.91 -9.86 14.39
N SER A 83 19.61 -9.75 13.10
CA SER A 83 20.39 -10.38 12.02
C SER A 83 21.73 -9.68 11.73
N GLY A 84 22.03 -8.51 12.34
CA GLY A 84 23.33 -7.86 12.27
C GLY A 84 23.73 -7.23 10.92
N ASN A 85 22.84 -7.22 9.93
CA ASN A 85 23.14 -6.80 8.55
C ASN A 85 23.17 -5.27 8.35
N TYR A 86 22.99 -4.46 9.40
CA TYR A 86 22.99 -3.01 9.30
C TYR A 86 24.11 -2.41 10.14
N GLY A 87 24.91 -1.57 9.52
CA GLY A 87 25.94 -0.79 10.24
C GLY A 87 25.31 0.17 11.26
N PRO A 88 26.12 0.66 12.24
CA PRO A 88 25.64 1.50 13.35
C PRO A 88 24.96 2.80 12.90
N GLU A 89 25.23 3.27 11.67
CA GLU A 89 24.68 4.50 11.10
C GLU A 89 23.35 4.32 10.38
N HIS A 90 22.97 3.09 10.02
CA HIS A 90 21.74 2.80 9.27
C HIS A 90 20.73 2.07 10.16
N ARG A 91 19.91 2.84 10.88
CA ARG A 91 18.79 2.26 11.63
C ARG A 91 17.63 2.01 10.67
N PRO A 92 17.22 0.74 10.42
CA PRO A 92 16.05 0.47 9.63
C PRO A 92 14.81 1.08 10.28
N VAL A 93 14.02 1.80 9.50
CA VAL A 93 12.78 2.45 9.96
C VAL A 93 11.62 1.92 9.14
N LEU A 94 10.75 1.17 9.81
CA LEU A 94 9.46 0.74 9.32
C LEU A 94 8.47 0.89 10.46
N ASP A 95 7.63 1.90 10.35
CA ASP A 95 6.66 2.25 11.38
C ASP A 95 5.24 2.05 10.88
N VAL A 96 4.30 1.89 11.80
CA VAL A 96 2.91 1.57 11.54
C VAL A 96 2.01 2.55 12.27
N ALA A 97 1.17 3.28 11.54
CA ALA A 97 -0.01 3.90 12.09
C ALA A 97 -1.12 2.84 12.13
N MET A 98 -1.41 2.36 13.34
CA MET A 98 -2.19 1.14 13.57
C MET A 98 -3.62 1.27 13.06
N GLY A 99 -4.13 0.20 12.44
CA GLY A 99 -5.53 0.04 12.10
C GLY A 99 -6.42 0.04 13.33
N SER A 100 -7.68 0.38 13.13
CA SER A 100 -8.66 0.47 14.21
C SER A 100 -10.06 0.18 13.66
N ALA A 101 -10.81 -0.70 14.31
CA ALA A 101 -12.21 -0.95 13.97
C ALA A 101 -13.04 0.35 13.96
N PHE A 102 -12.65 1.33 14.78
CA PHE A 102 -13.28 2.64 14.82
C PHE A 102 -13.19 3.40 13.50
N SER A 103 -12.17 3.12 12.65
CA SER A 103 -12.08 3.75 11.33
C SER A 103 -13.28 3.46 10.45
N GLY A 104 -13.95 2.33 10.64
CA GLY A 104 -15.15 1.91 9.89
C GLY A 104 -16.28 2.94 9.88
N ILE A 105 -16.40 3.79 10.89
CA ILE A 105 -17.41 4.86 10.92
C ILE A 105 -17.24 5.88 9.78
N TYR A 106 -16.04 5.95 9.20
CA TYR A 106 -15.71 6.83 8.07
C TYR A 106 -15.87 6.14 6.71
N ASP A 107 -16.11 4.83 6.67
CA ASP A 107 -16.29 4.10 5.40
C ASP A 107 -17.72 4.21 4.86
N ARG A 108 -18.19 5.44 4.69
CA ARG A 108 -19.52 5.76 4.17
C ARG A 108 -19.45 6.08 2.68
N PRO A 109 -20.51 5.79 1.90
CA PRO A 109 -20.59 6.16 0.48
C PRO A 109 -20.50 7.67 0.26
N GLU A 110 -21.15 8.45 1.13
CA GLU A 110 -21.16 9.91 1.06
C GLU A 110 -20.23 10.49 2.12
N VAL A 111 -19.20 11.18 1.65
CA VAL A 111 -18.19 11.82 2.49
C VAL A 111 -17.94 13.24 1.98
N GLY A 112 -18.11 14.21 2.88
CA GLY A 112 -17.88 15.63 2.57
C GLY A 112 -16.39 15.92 2.31
N ARG A 113 -16.10 17.00 1.54
CA ARG A 113 -14.73 17.44 1.22
C ARG A 113 -13.84 17.63 2.45
N ARG A 114 -14.42 18.05 3.57
CA ARG A 114 -13.69 18.23 4.84
C ARG A 114 -13.21 16.90 5.40
N ASP A 115 -14.06 15.88 5.37
CA ASP A 115 -13.72 14.56 5.88
C ASP A 115 -12.70 13.85 4.99
N LEU A 116 -12.80 14.02 3.67
CA LEU A 116 -11.80 13.50 2.73
C LEU A 116 -10.37 13.99 3.02
N ARG A 117 -10.21 15.19 3.59
CA ARG A 117 -8.91 15.78 3.91
C ARG A 117 -8.33 15.36 5.27
N ARG A 118 -9.07 14.60 6.10
CA ARG A 118 -8.62 14.25 7.46
C ARG A 118 -7.28 13.53 7.48
N LEU A 119 -7.12 12.50 6.65
CA LEU A 119 -5.86 11.75 6.57
C LEU A 119 -4.74 12.61 6.00
N ALA A 120 -4.99 13.38 4.95
CA ALA A 120 -3.99 14.30 4.41
C ALA A 120 -3.52 15.33 5.46
N THR A 121 -4.43 15.82 6.32
CA THR A 121 -4.10 16.72 7.42
C THR A 121 -3.20 16.06 8.46
N LEU A 122 -3.42 14.79 8.79
CA LEU A 122 -2.56 14.04 9.70
C LEU A 122 -1.18 13.83 9.08
N LEU A 123 -1.12 13.38 7.83
CA LEU A 123 0.13 13.08 7.12
C LEU A 123 0.97 14.33 6.81
N SER A 124 0.36 15.51 6.66
CA SER A 124 1.10 16.76 6.41
C SER A 124 2.01 17.18 7.58
N ARG A 125 1.83 16.61 8.76
CA ARG A 125 2.63 16.87 9.97
C ARG A 125 3.68 15.79 10.23
N VAL A 126 3.77 14.81 9.35
CA VAL A 126 4.71 13.68 9.48
C VAL A 126 5.94 13.95 8.63
N SER A 127 7.11 13.77 9.20
CA SER A 127 8.41 13.92 8.54
C SER A 127 9.30 12.72 8.81
N GLY A 128 10.41 12.62 8.07
CA GLY A 128 11.41 11.58 8.28
C GLY A 128 11.16 10.28 7.50
N TYR A 129 10.05 10.15 6.77
CA TYR A 129 9.78 8.99 5.93
C TYR A 129 10.00 9.31 4.45
N GLY A 130 10.77 8.44 3.78
CA GLY A 130 10.95 8.46 2.32
C GLY A 130 9.73 7.88 1.59
N LEU A 131 8.97 7.00 2.25
CA LEU A 131 7.82 6.30 1.70
C LEU A 131 6.67 6.25 2.71
N VAL A 132 5.44 6.51 2.25
CA VAL A 132 4.21 6.26 3.00
C VAL A 132 3.32 5.34 2.18
N LEU A 133 3.00 4.16 2.71
CA LEU A 133 2.07 3.18 2.14
C LEU A 133 0.76 3.24 2.93
N ILE A 134 -0.37 3.32 2.24
CA ILE A 134 -1.70 3.37 2.86
C ILE A 134 -2.46 2.12 2.41
N ASP A 135 -2.68 1.20 3.33
CA ASP A 135 -3.51 0.00 3.08
C ASP A 135 -4.99 0.37 3.19
N CYS A 136 -5.75 0.13 2.13
CA CYS A 136 -7.15 0.56 2.03
C CYS A 136 -8.12 -0.61 2.24
N PRO A 137 -9.32 -0.37 2.78
CA PRO A 137 -10.38 -1.38 2.80
C PRO A 137 -10.83 -1.78 1.38
N PRO A 138 -11.52 -2.93 1.21
CA PRO A 138 -12.01 -3.41 -0.08
C PRO A 138 -13.29 -2.69 -0.54
N SER A 139 -13.29 -1.37 -0.50
CA SER A 139 -14.41 -0.51 -0.86
C SER A 139 -13.94 0.72 -1.63
N LEU A 140 -14.85 1.43 -2.30
CA LEU A 140 -14.60 2.76 -2.87
C LEU A 140 -15.27 3.86 -2.05
N ASN A 141 -15.51 3.59 -0.78
CA ASN A 141 -16.19 4.50 0.13
C ASN A 141 -15.23 5.54 0.76
N GLY A 142 -15.64 6.09 1.88
CA GLY A 142 -14.97 7.23 2.51
C GLY A 142 -13.50 7.01 2.84
N LEU A 143 -13.12 5.88 3.41
CA LEU A 143 -11.73 5.60 3.79
C LEU A 143 -10.81 5.52 2.56
N THR A 144 -11.22 4.81 1.52
CA THR A 144 -10.45 4.71 0.28
C THR A 144 -10.32 6.08 -0.39
N ARG A 145 -11.38 6.89 -0.43
CA ARG A 145 -11.34 8.25 -0.97
C ARG A 145 -10.47 9.19 -0.13
N MET A 146 -10.43 9.04 1.21
CA MET A 146 -9.47 9.74 2.06
C MET A 146 -8.02 9.35 1.74
N ALA A 147 -7.76 8.05 1.52
CA ALA A 147 -6.45 7.58 1.11
C ALA A 147 -6.02 8.19 -0.25
N TRP A 148 -6.93 8.22 -1.23
CA TRP A 148 -6.67 8.86 -2.53
C TRP A 148 -6.36 10.35 -2.40
N THR A 149 -7.13 11.07 -1.55
CA THR A 149 -6.88 12.50 -1.27
C THR A 149 -5.52 12.75 -0.61
N ALA A 150 -5.06 11.82 0.21
CA ALA A 150 -3.80 11.91 0.94
C ALA A 150 -2.59 11.37 0.15
N SER A 151 -2.81 10.83 -1.06
CA SER A 151 -1.79 10.16 -1.85
C SER A 151 -1.35 11.00 -3.05
N ASN A 152 -0.13 10.79 -3.49
CA ASN A 152 0.36 11.27 -4.78
C ASN A 152 0.23 10.22 -5.90
N ARG A 153 -0.06 8.96 -5.55
CA ARG A 153 -0.29 7.85 -6.48
C ARG A 153 -1.19 6.79 -5.85
N VAL A 154 -1.98 6.12 -6.68
CA VAL A 154 -2.79 4.95 -6.33
C VAL A 154 -2.21 3.72 -7.02
N LEU A 155 -2.02 2.64 -6.27
CA LEU A 155 -1.72 1.32 -6.78
C LEU A 155 -3.00 0.47 -6.69
N LEU A 156 -3.50 0.03 -7.83
CA LEU A 156 -4.65 -0.88 -7.90
C LEU A 156 -4.15 -2.31 -7.96
N VAL A 157 -4.60 -3.15 -7.03
CA VAL A 157 -4.27 -4.57 -7.02
C VAL A 157 -5.38 -5.35 -7.68
N ALA A 158 -5.04 -6.16 -8.67
CA ALA A 158 -5.97 -6.99 -9.43
C ALA A 158 -5.45 -8.43 -9.54
N GLU A 159 -6.34 -9.39 -9.45
CA GLU A 159 -6.09 -10.78 -9.82
C GLU A 159 -6.45 -10.95 -11.30
N PRO A 160 -5.72 -11.74 -12.11
CA PRO A 160 -6.07 -11.98 -13.51
C PRO A 160 -7.23 -12.95 -13.63
N ALA A 161 -8.44 -12.47 -13.25
CA ALA A 161 -9.71 -13.20 -13.31
C ALA A 161 -10.81 -12.24 -13.79
N LEU A 162 -11.81 -12.75 -14.51
CA LEU A 162 -12.85 -11.97 -15.19
C LEU A 162 -13.43 -10.84 -14.32
N PHE A 163 -13.97 -11.18 -13.16
CA PHE A 163 -14.60 -10.17 -12.29
C PHE A 163 -13.60 -9.17 -11.68
N SER A 164 -12.36 -9.59 -11.50
CA SER A 164 -11.30 -8.71 -10.99
C SER A 164 -10.89 -7.69 -12.06
N VAL A 165 -10.73 -8.09 -13.31
CA VAL A 165 -10.40 -7.20 -14.43
C VAL A 165 -11.50 -6.16 -14.63
N ALA A 166 -12.78 -6.60 -14.72
CA ALA A 166 -13.92 -5.70 -14.82
C ALA A 166 -14.06 -4.76 -13.62
N GLY A 167 -13.75 -5.25 -12.39
CA GLY A 167 -13.73 -4.43 -11.18
C GLY A 167 -12.63 -3.39 -11.21
N THR A 168 -11.46 -3.75 -11.75
CA THR A 168 -10.33 -2.83 -11.91
C THR A 168 -10.66 -1.71 -12.89
N GLU A 169 -11.28 -2.03 -14.02
CA GLU A 169 -11.74 -1.01 -14.98
C GLU A 169 -12.71 -0.02 -14.34
N ARG A 170 -13.72 -0.52 -13.60
CA ARG A 170 -14.65 0.34 -12.86
C ARG A 170 -13.95 1.22 -11.84
N THR A 171 -12.97 0.66 -11.13
CA THR A 171 -12.18 1.43 -10.14
C THR A 171 -11.36 2.52 -10.83
N MET A 172 -10.75 2.22 -11.97
CA MET A 172 -10.01 3.19 -12.78
C MET A 172 -10.89 4.37 -13.21
N ARG A 173 -12.10 4.09 -13.70
CA ARG A 173 -13.07 5.14 -14.08
C ARG A 173 -13.49 5.99 -12.88
N ALA A 174 -13.80 5.35 -11.74
CA ALA A 174 -14.18 6.04 -10.52
C ALA A 174 -13.04 6.92 -9.98
N LEU A 175 -11.81 6.41 -10.02
CA LEU A 175 -10.61 7.15 -9.61
C LEU A 175 -10.36 8.35 -10.53
N GLU A 176 -10.53 8.21 -11.84
CA GLU A 176 -10.33 9.33 -12.78
C GLU A 176 -11.36 10.44 -12.55
N LEU A 177 -12.63 10.10 -12.32
CA LEU A 177 -13.66 11.08 -11.95
C LEU A 177 -13.32 11.75 -10.61
N PHE A 178 -12.94 10.97 -9.60
CA PHE A 178 -12.54 11.49 -8.31
C PHE A 178 -11.33 12.42 -8.42
N ARG A 179 -10.33 12.03 -9.22
CA ARG A 179 -9.11 12.81 -9.43
C ARG A 179 -9.42 14.19 -9.99
N ARG A 180 -10.29 14.28 -11.00
CA ARG A 180 -10.68 15.56 -11.62
C ARG A 180 -11.36 16.51 -10.64
N GLU A 181 -12.17 15.98 -9.74
CA GLU A 181 -13.00 16.80 -8.85
C GLU A 181 -12.31 17.10 -7.51
N PHE A 182 -11.63 16.12 -6.92
CA PHE A 182 -11.15 16.19 -5.52
C PHE A 182 -9.64 16.17 -5.36
N ALA A 183 -8.89 15.61 -6.31
CA ALA A 183 -7.47 15.39 -6.20
C ALA A 183 -6.71 15.59 -7.54
N PRO A 184 -6.70 16.81 -8.13
CA PRO A 184 -6.14 17.04 -9.47
C PRO A 184 -4.64 16.75 -9.57
N ASN A 185 -3.91 16.81 -8.46
CA ASN A 185 -2.47 16.51 -8.40
C ASN A 185 -2.16 15.02 -8.24
N LEU A 186 -3.17 14.17 -8.06
CA LEU A 186 -2.99 12.73 -7.97
C LEU A 186 -2.53 12.18 -9.33
N ALA A 187 -1.42 11.46 -9.33
CA ALA A 187 -0.92 10.83 -10.56
C ALA A 187 -1.89 9.76 -11.06
N PRO A 188 -1.89 9.43 -12.36
CA PRO A 188 -2.61 8.26 -12.86
C PRO A 188 -2.28 7.02 -12.05
N ALA A 189 -3.28 6.16 -11.85
CA ALA A 189 -3.07 4.91 -11.13
C ALA A 189 -2.08 3.99 -11.86
N ALA A 190 -1.43 3.14 -11.08
CA ALA A 190 -0.73 1.98 -11.63
C ALA A 190 -1.44 0.70 -11.15
N ILE A 191 -1.35 -0.36 -11.93
CA ILE A 191 -2.03 -1.64 -11.67
C ILE A 191 -0.97 -2.71 -11.42
N ILE A 192 -1.14 -3.47 -10.35
CA ILE A 192 -0.31 -4.63 -10.01
C ILE A 192 -1.17 -5.88 -10.20
N ALA A 193 -0.78 -6.75 -11.14
CA ALA A 193 -1.37 -8.07 -11.27
C ALA A 193 -0.78 -8.99 -10.19
N ASN A 194 -1.63 -9.47 -9.30
CA ASN A 194 -1.28 -10.30 -8.15
C ASN A 194 -1.89 -11.70 -8.26
N ARG A 195 -1.32 -12.66 -7.55
CA ARG A 195 -1.77 -14.06 -7.51
C ARG A 195 -1.81 -14.73 -8.88
N VAL A 196 -0.81 -14.42 -9.70
CA VAL A 196 -0.69 -15.00 -11.04
C VAL A 196 -0.29 -16.46 -10.93
N ARG A 197 -1.09 -17.36 -11.49
CA ARG A 197 -0.81 -18.80 -11.56
C ARG A 197 -0.12 -19.11 -12.87
N SER A 198 1.13 -19.59 -12.78
CA SER A 198 1.84 -20.14 -13.93
C SER A 198 1.11 -21.38 -14.46
N GLY A 199 0.95 -21.49 -15.79
CA GLY A 199 0.25 -22.60 -16.41
C GLY A 199 -1.28 -22.49 -16.44
N SER A 200 -1.89 -21.43 -15.91
CA SER A 200 -3.31 -21.15 -16.04
C SER A 200 -3.62 -20.44 -17.36
N ASN A 201 -4.36 -21.09 -18.27
CA ASN A 201 -4.80 -20.47 -19.52
C ASN A 201 -5.68 -19.25 -19.27
N GLU A 202 -6.55 -19.29 -18.25
CA GLU A 202 -7.40 -18.16 -17.86
C GLU A 202 -6.53 -16.96 -17.42
N HIS A 203 -5.54 -17.17 -16.53
CA HIS A 203 -4.67 -16.08 -16.10
C HIS A 203 -3.84 -15.51 -17.26
N THR A 204 -3.36 -16.36 -18.17
CA THR A 204 -2.63 -15.92 -19.38
C THR A 204 -3.53 -15.04 -20.26
N PHE A 205 -4.74 -15.49 -20.52
CA PHE A 205 -5.71 -14.74 -21.29
C PHE A 205 -6.05 -13.39 -20.62
N ARG A 206 -6.36 -13.40 -19.33
CA ARG A 206 -6.70 -12.17 -18.58
C ARG A 206 -5.53 -11.19 -18.45
N LEU A 207 -4.31 -11.67 -18.33
CA LEU A 207 -3.14 -10.79 -18.35
C LEU A 207 -2.95 -10.10 -19.70
N ALA A 208 -3.18 -10.82 -20.81
CA ALA A 208 -3.17 -10.24 -22.15
C ALA A 208 -4.27 -9.16 -22.31
N GLU A 209 -5.47 -9.43 -21.85
CA GLU A 209 -6.59 -8.48 -21.81
C GLU A 209 -6.24 -7.25 -20.98
N MET A 210 -5.70 -7.42 -19.75
CA MET A 210 -5.25 -6.33 -18.90
C MET A 210 -4.18 -5.48 -19.60
N LYS A 211 -3.23 -6.11 -20.28
CA LYS A 211 -2.18 -5.42 -21.02
C LYS A 211 -2.75 -4.58 -22.17
N GLN A 212 -3.74 -5.12 -22.87
CA GLN A 212 -4.43 -4.40 -23.94
C GLN A 212 -5.23 -3.21 -23.40
N MET A 213 -5.97 -3.41 -22.28
CA MET A 213 -6.85 -2.39 -21.70
C MET A 213 -6.09 -1.27 -20.99
N PHE A 214 -5.02 -1.60 -20.25
CA PHE A 214 -4.36 -0.68 -19.34
C PHE A 214 -2.98 -0.23 -19.82
N GLY A 215 -2.40 -0.92 -20.81
CA GLY A 215 -1.11 -0.56 -21.40
C GLY A 215 0.00 -0.38 -20.37
N GLY A 216 0.69 0.75 -20.42
CA GLY A 216 1.78 1.09 -19.51
C GLY A 216 1.37 1.36 -18.05
N LEU A 217 0.07 1.34 -17.73
CA LEU A 217 -0.39 1.43 -16.34
C LEU A 217 -0.30 0.08 -15.62
N LEU A 218 -0.26 -1.05 -16.36
CA LEU A 218 -0.01 -2.36 -15.80
C LEU A 218 1.49 -2.53 -15.54
N LEU A 219 1.86 -2.60 -14.26
CA LEU A 219 3.26 -2.74 -13.86
C LEU A 219 3.81 -4.14 -14.13
N SER A 220 5.10 -4.19 -14.38
CA SER A 220 5.89 -5.42 -14.46
C SER A 220 7.01 -5.36 -13.42
N PRO A 221 7.38 -6.49 -12.80
CA PRO A 221 6.81 -7.83 -12.95
C PRO A 221 5.43 -8.00 -12.30
N THR A 222 4.72 -9.05 -12.68
CA THR A 222 3.52 -9.51 -11.98
C THR A 222 3.91 -10.30 -10.74
N ILE A 223 3.01 -10.39 -9.75
CA ILE A 223 3.26 -11.15 -8.53
C ILE A 223 2.63 -12.55 -8.69
N ALA A 224 3.48 -13.57 -8.66
CA ALA A 224 3.04 -14.97 -8.71
C ALA A 224 2.27 -15.37 -7.44
N GLU A 225 1.35 -16.32 -7.58
CA GLU A 225 0.72 -16.94 -6.41
C GLU A 225 1.77 -17.74 -5.64
N GLN A 226 1.81 -17.52 -4.32
CA GLN A 226 2.82 -18.11 -3.44
C GLN A 226 2.13 -19.02 -2.42
N ALA A 227 2.46 -20.30 -2.41
CA ALA A 227 1.86 -21.25 -1.47
C ALA A 227 2.19 -20.95 0.00
N ASN A 228 3.37 -20.40 0.27
CA ASN A 228 3.84 -20.08 1.63
C ASN A 228 3.46 -18.67 2.10
N TRP A 229 2.70 -17.90 1.31
CA TRP A 229 2.38 -16.52 1.66
C TRP A 229 1.60 -16.39 2.96
N GLN A 230 0.64 -17.30 3.18
CA GLN A 230 -0.13 -17.34 4.42
C GLN A 230 0.75 -17.63 5.65
N GLN A 231 1.76 -18.49 5.50
CA GLN A 231 2.71 -18.80 6.57
C GLN A 231 3.56 -17.58 6.92
N ILE A 232 4.09 -16.88 5.90
CA ILE A 232 4.89 -15.65 6.08
C ILE A 232 4.07 -14.59 6.83
N GLN A 233 2.84 -14.36 6.40
CA GLN A 233 1.94 -13.37 7.00
C GLN A 233 1.48 -13.79 8.40
N GLY A 234 1.12 -15.06 8.60
CA GLY A 234 0.72 -15.59 9.90
C GLY A 234 1.83 -15.57 10.94
N ALA A 235 3.10 -15.68 10.50
CA ALA A 235 4.27 -15.48 11.35
C ALA A 235 4.63 -14.02 11.58
N ALA A 236 3.87 -13.06 11.03
CA ALA A 236 4.17 -11.63 11.04
C ALA A 236 5.63 -11.36 10.64
N HIS A 237 6.08 -11.92 9.52
CA HIS A 237 7.46 -11.86 9.07
C HIS A 237 7.60 -11.18 7.71
N SER A 238 8.72 -10.50 7.47
CA SER A 238 9.00 -9.90 6.18
C SER A 238 9.42 -10.97 5.16
N VAL A 239 8.98 -10.84 3.90
CA VAL A 239 9.32 -11.82 2.85
C VAL A 239 10.81 -11.83 2.53
N HIS A 240 11.52 -10.71 2.68
CA HIS A 240 12.97 -10.61 2.45
C HIS A 240 13.82 -11.41 3.46
N HIS A 241 13.27 -11.71 4.63
CA HIS A 241 13.94 -12.46 5.68
C HIS A 241 13.34 -13.87 5.87
N TRP A 242 12.39 -14.25 5.00
CA TRP A 242 11.83 -15.61 5.04
C TRP A 242 12.71 -16.59 4.26
N PRO A 243 12.97 -17.79 4.81
CA PRO A 243 13.82 -18.79 4.15
C PRO A 243 13.16 -19.38 2.89
N GLY A 244 13.99 -19.86 1.97
CA GLY A 244 13.57 -20.59 0.79
C GLY A 244 13.55 -19.78 -0.50
N GLU A 245 13.67 -20.48 -1.64
CA GLU A 245 13.82 -19.82 -2.96
C GLU A 245 12.55 -19.10 -3.41
N SER A 246 11.37 -19.64 -3.06
CA SER A 246 10.07 -19.00 -3.36
C SER A 246 9.95 -17.60 -2.71
N ALA A 247 10.37 -17.47 -1.44
CA ALA A 247 10.38 -16.20 -0.75
C ALA A 247 11.41 -15.21 -1.35
N LYS A 248 12.60 -15.70 -1.71
CA LYS A 248 13.61 -14.88 -2.39
C LYS A 248 13.12 -14.36 -3.75
N GLN A 249 12.42 -15.20 -4.51
CA GLN A 249 11.84 -14.76 -5.78
C GLN A 249 10.74 -13.70 -5.58
N ALA A 250 9.87 -13.90 -4.59
CA ALA A 250 8.86 -12.91 -4.22
C ALA A 250 9.52 -11.59 -3.77
N ALA A 251 10.58 -11.65 -2.98
CA ALA A 251 11.36 -10.48 -2.55
C ALA A 251 11.89 -9.70 -3.77
N ARG A 252 12.57 -10.37 -4.72
CA ARG A 252 13.06 -9.75 -5.97
C ARG A 252 11.92 -9.10 -6.79
N THR A 253 10.74 -9.72 -6.80
CA THR A 253 9.55 -9.15 -7.46
C THR A 253 9.14 -7.84 -6.81
N PHE A 254 9.09 -7.79 -5.47
CA PHE A 254 8.74 -6.57 -4.74
C PHE A 254 9.82 -5.49 -4.84
N ASP A 255 11.10 -5.86 -4.90
CA ASP A 255 12.19 -4.91 -5.17
C ASP A 255 12.00 -4.20 -6.51
N SER A 256 11.74 -4.97 -7.56
CA SER A 256 11.48 -4.44 -8.90
C SER A 256 10.23 -3.54 -8.94
N LEU A 257 9.15 -3.96 -8.28
CA LEU A 257 7.92 -3.17 -8.20
C LEU A 257 8.15 -1.87 -7.42
N LEU A 258 8.87 -1.93 -6.29
CA LEU A 258 9.20 -0.74 -5.49
C LEU A 258 10.00 0.26 -6.32
N THR A 259 11.04 -0.20 -7.04
CA THR A 259 11.84 0.63 -7.94
C THR A 259 10.96 1.32 -8.98
N ASN A 260 10.10 0.57 -9.69
CA ASN A 260 9.20 1.13 -10.70
C ASN A 260 8.23 2.17 -10.14
N VAL A 261 7.79 1.98 -8.90
CA VAL A 261 6.85 2.90 -8.25
C VAL A 261 7.56 4.16 -7.73
N VAL A 262 8.79 4.05 -7.25
CA VAL A 262 9.56 5.16 -6.68
C VAL A 262 10.24 5.99 -7.78
N GLU A 263 10.85 5.37 -8.81
CA GLU A 263 11.57 6.07 -9.89
C GLU A 263 10.66 6.92 -10.77
N THR A 264 9.45 6.47 -11.03
CA THR A 264 8.45 7.29 -11.74
C THR A 264 8.16 8.62 -11.00
N ARG A 265 8.51 8.73 -9.72
CA ARG A 265 8.44 9.96 -8.91
C ARG A 265 9.57 10.93 -9.25
N SER A 266 10.81 10.44 -9.41
CA SER A 266 11.98 11.31 -9.64
C SER A 266 11.98 11.92 -11.03
N ALA A 267 11.52 11.20 -12.05
CA ALA A 267 11.43 11.70 -13.41
C ALA A 267 10.46 12.89 -13.54
N ARG A 268 9.30 12.86 -12.87
CA ARG A 268 8.31 13.96 -12.90
C ARG A 268 8.75 15.17 -12.06
N SER A 269 9.41 14.98 -10.93
CA SER A 269 9.94 16.10 -10.13
C SER A 269 11.03 16.88 -10.90
N ARG A 270 11.77 16.22 -11.77
CA ARG A 270 12.77 16.87 -12.66
C ARG A 270 12.11 17.66 -13.80
N VAL A 271 10.98 17.18 -14.34
CA VAL A 271 10.25 17.88 -15.41
C VAL A 271 9.60 19.16 -14.89
N ILE A 272 8.98 19.12 -13.69
CA ILE A 272 8.34 20.30 -13.09
C ILE A 272 9.38 21.37 -12.70
N ARG A 273 10.59 20.99 -12.26
CA ARG A 273 11.67 21.96 -11.95
C ARG A 273 12.36 22.56 -13.18
N ARG A 274 12.14 22.00 -14.38
CA ARG A 274 12.67 22.55 -15.65
C ARG A 274 11.66 23.41 -16.40
N ALA A 275 10.39 23.40 -15.98
CA ALA A 275 9.30 24.17 -16.60
C ALA A 275 8.86 25.39 -15.75
N GLY A 276 9.50 25.68 -14.66
CA GLY A 276 9.39 26.90 -13.85
C GLY A 276 10.74 27.58 -13.72
#